data_0899bb57502aaad88be07cc6fbb7dc92
#
_entry.id   0899bb57502aaad88be07cc6fbb7dc92
#
_cell.length_a   1.000
_cell.length_b   1.000
_cell.length_c   1.000
_cell.angle_alpha   90.00
_cell.angle_beta   90.00
_cell.angle_gamma   90.00
#
_symmetry.space_group_name_H-M   'P 1'
#
loop_
_entity.id
_entity.type
_entity.pdbx_description
1 polymer ?
#
loop_
_entity_poly.entity_id
_entity_poly.type
_entity_poly.pdbx_seq_one_letter_code
_entity_poly.pdbx_strand_id
1 'polypeptide(L)'
;ANSAASSLPSAAPSSKAESSTGSEAASESVESRDDLLGLTAAEAKAMLADPLMILVNHTNQMPENYTFDTAECGSKTAVNKTLQTVACNAFLELQKAAAAENVTVWMQSGYRSVSYQTNLYEKKTNYYKQQGYDDAKAKEMAAAIVNPPGYSEHNCGLAADLNSPEHTGLDEGFENTAAFRWLCQHAVQYGFILRYPKEAEAVTEITYEPWHWRYVGVENAAKINASGLCFEDYIAALQQIAG
;
A
#
# COMPACT_ATOMS: atom_id res chain seq x y z
N ALA A 1 -35.45 -4.32 46.57
CA ALA A 1 -35.68 -5.53 47.39
C ALA A 1 -35.03 -6.73 46.71
N ASN A 2 -34.15 -7.35 47.44
CA ASN A 2 -33.56 -8.72 47.35
C ASN A 2 -32.71 -9.02 46.10
N SER A 3 -31.38 -9.09 46.13
CA SER A 3 -30.48 -9.97 46.97
C SER A 3 -30.69 -11.45 46.70
N ALA A 4 -29.73 -12.08 46.04
CA ALA A 4 -29.08 -13.30 46.51
C ALA A 4 -27.87 -13.66 45.66
N ALA A 5 -26.72 -13.72 46.31
CA ALA A 5 -25.47 -14.35 45.91
C ALA A 5 -25.55 -15.84 46.19
N SER A 6 -24.73 -16.64 45.48
CA SER A 6 -24.13 -17.92 45.98
C SER A 6 -23.33 -18.52 44.82
N SER A 7 -22.12 -18.69 44.83
CA SER A 7 -21.03 -19.29 45.60
C SER A 7 -20.37 -20.43 44.78
N LEU A 8 -19.06 -20.29 44.61
CA LEU A 8 -18.11 -21.30 44.13
C LEU A 8 -18.13 -22.57 45.01
N PRO A 9 -17.56 -23.69 44.52
CA PRO A 9 -16.43 -24.17 45.25
C PRO A 9 -15.18 -24.54 44.42
N SER A 10 -14.08 -24.29 45.07
CA SER A 10 -12.70 -24.72 44.82
C SER A 10 -12.53 -26.22 45.16
N ALA A 11 -11.71 -26.91 44.37
CA ALA A 11 -10.81 -27.95 44.89
C ALA A 11 -9.79 -28.41 43.82
N ALA A 12 -8.53 -28.17 44.03
CA ALA A 12 -7.42 -29.06 43.68
C ALA A 12 -7.05 -29.84 44.99
N PRO A 13 -6.24 -30.91 44.96
CA PRO A 13 -4.98 -31.06 44.26
C PRO A 13 -4.58 -32.52 43.83
N SER A 14 -3.40 -32.61 43.24
CA SER A 14 -2.34 -33.63 43.45
C SER A 14 -2.03 -34.63 42.33
N SER A 15 -0.92 -34.37 41.68
CA SER A 15 0.33 -35.11 41.45
C SER A 15 0.27 -36.53 40.89
N LYS A 16 0.94 -36.79 39.76
CA LYS A 16 2.28 -37.42 39.68
C LYS A 16 2.79 -37.49 38.25
N ALA A 17 4.06 -37.26 38.13
CA ALA A 17 4.87 -37.36 36.93
C ALA A 17 5.02 -38.81 36.45
N GLU A 18 5.21 -38.98 35.14
CA GLU A 18 6.27 -39.82 34.60
C GLU A 18 6.57 -39.47 33.15
N SER A 19 7.85 -39.44 32.85
CA SER A 19 8.52 -39.08 31.62
C SER A 19 8.35 -40.11 30.53
N SER A 20 8.26 -39.66 29.26
CA SER A 20 9.07 -40.26 28.19
C SER A 20 9.05 -39.40 26.94
N THR A 21 10.17 -38.85 26.62
CA THR A 21 10.86 -38.70 25.32
C THR A 21 10.02 -38.88 24.04
N GLY A 22 9.99 -37.85 23.23
CA GLY A 22 9.49 -37.86 21.88
C GLY A 22 9.41 -36.44 21.32
N SER A 23 10.58 -35.78 21.20
CA SER A 23 10.69 -34.56 20.41
C SER A 23 10.63 -34.96 18.94
N GLU A 24 9.46 -34.95 18.35
CA GLU A 24 9.29 -34.70 16.92
C GLU A 24 8.79 -33.28 16.79
N ALA A 25 9.75 -32.38 16.61
CA ALA A 25 9.49 -31.06 16.04
C ALA A 25 8.93 -31.31 14.63
N ALA A 26 7.63 -31.12 14.50
CA ALA A 26 7.05 -30.88 13.18
C ALA A 26 7.80 -29.71 12.55
N SER A 27 8.74 -30.03 11.68
CA SER A 27 9.21 -29.05 10.69
C SER A 27 8.02 -28.81 9.76
N GLU A 28 7.20 -27.82 10.05
CA GLU A 28 6.43 -27.18 9.01
C GLU A 28 7.46 -26.71 7.99
N SER A 29 7.50 -27.40 6.86
CA SER A 29 8.26 -26.98 5.69
C SER A 29 7.77 -25.57 5.36
N VAL A 30 8.61 -24.57 5.60
CA VAL A 30 8.44 -23.25 5.01
C VAL A 30 8.52 -23.53 3.51
N GLU A 31 7.35 -23.60 2.84
CA GLU A 31 7.29 -23.53 1.39
C GLU A 31 8.13 -22.32 0.99
N SER A 32 9.15 -22.53 0.18
CA SER A 32 10.02 -21.42 -0.22
C SER A 32 9.15 -20.40 -0.96
N ARG A 33 9.35 -19.10 -0.74
CA ARG A 33 8.60 -18.05 -1.43
C ARG A 33 8.69 -18.18 -2.95
N ASP A 34 9.69 -18.88 -3.44
CA ASP A 34 9.91 -19.24 -4.83
C ASP A 34 8.76 -20.10 -5.39
N ASP A 35 8.21 -21.03 -4.59
CA ASP A 35 7.05 -21.84 -4.97
C ASP A 35 5.76 -21.01 -5.00
N LEU A 36 5.69 -19.92 -4.21
CA LEU A 36 4.49 -19.08 -4.11
C LEU A 36 4.20 -18.29 -5.39
N LEU A 37 5.24 -17.83 -6.10
CA LEU A 37 5.06 -17.00 -7.30
C LEU A 37 5.12 -17.81 -8.61
N GLY A 38 5.68 -19.02 -8.61
CA GLY A 38 5.82 -19.87 -9.78
C GLY A 38 6.66 -19.24 -10.92
N LEU A 39 7.60 -18.34 -10.55
CA LEU A 39 8.44 -17.59 -11.49
C LEU A 39 9.85 -18.19 -11.57
N THR A 40 10.45 -18.12 -12.75
CA THR A 40 11.88 -18.40 -12.94
C THR A 40 12.73 -17.20 -12.51
N ALA A 41 14.01 -17.43 -12.17
CA ALA A 41 14.95 -16.34 -11.87
C ALA A 41 15.07 -15.32 -13.01
N ALA A 42 14.95 -15.75 -14.27
CA ALA A 42 14.99 -14.85 -15.42
C ALA A 42 13.77 -13.93 -15.48
N GLU A 43 12.56 -14.47 -15.20
CA GLU A 43 11.33 -13.67 -15.14
C GLU A 43 11.36 -12.70 -13.98
N ALA A 44 11.82 -13.11 -12.79
CA ALA A 44 11.97 -12.24 -11.64
C ALA A 44 12.95 -11.09 -11.92
N LYS A 45 14.10 -11.37 -12.55
CA LYS A 45 15.05 -10.34 -12.99
C LYS A 45 14.43 -9.36 -13.99
N ALA A 46 13.65 -9.87 -14.94
CA ALA A 46 12.99 -9.02 -15.93
C ALA A 46 11.96 -8.09 -15.27
N MET A 47 11.19 -8.60 -14.30
CA MET A 47 10.22 -7.79 -13.55
C MET A 47 10.91 -6.73 -12.69
N LEU A 48 12.00 -7.08 -12.00
CA LEU A 48 12.78 -6.13 -11.19
C LEU A 48 13.48 -5.05 -12.06
N ALA A 49 13.73 -5.33 -13.32
CA ALA A 49 14.30 -4.38 -14.29
C ALA A 49 13.23 -3.47 -14.91
N ASP A 50 11.94 -3.77 -14.75
CA ASP A 50 10.85 -2.94 -15.26
C ASP A 50 10.79 -1.63 -14.46
N PRO A 51 10.92 -0.44 -15.09
CA PRO A 51 10.86 0.84 -14.39
C PRO A 51 9.50 1.09 -13.70
N LEU A 52 8.44 0.39 -14.10
CA LEU A 52 7.14 0.47 -13.43
C LEU A 52 7.14 -0.25 -12.06
N MET A 53 8.07 -1.17 -11.86
CA MET A 53 8.22 -1.95 -10.62
C MET A 53 9.17 -1.30 -9.61
N ILE A 54 9.62 -0.06 -9.85
CA ILE A 54 10.46 0.66 -8.89
C ILE A 54 9.77 0.73 -7.52
N LEU A 55 10.42 0.25 -6.48
CA LEU A 55 9.98 0.39 -5.10
C LEU A 55 10.49 1.72 -4.54
N VAL A 56 9.57 2.59 -4.16
CA VAL A 56 9.86 3.86 -3.48
C VAL A 56 9.07 3.87 -2.16
N ASN A 57 9.76 3.84 -1.02
CA ASN A 57 9.16 3.81 0.30
C ASN A 57 10.14 4.36 1.34
N HIS A 58 9.88 4.20 2.64
CA HIS A 58 10.71 4.75 3.72
C HIS A 58 12.20 4.35 3.66
N THR A 59 12.52 3.22 3.05
CA THR A 59 13.90 2.70 2.95
C THR A 59 14.49 2.79 1.54
N ASN A 60 13.64 2.95 0.53
CA ASN A 60 14.04 2.98 -0.87
C ASN A 60 13.73 4.35 -1.47
N GLN A 61 14.76 5.17 -1.63
CA GLN A 61 14.64 6.49 -2.24
C GLN A 61 14.51 6.37 -3.77
N MET A 62 13.68 7.22 -4.36
CA MET A 62 13.64 7.38 -5.81
C MET A 62 15.03 7.80 -6.33
N PRO A 63 15.59 7.13 -7.35
CA PRO A 63 16.88 7.52 -7.92
C PRO A 63 16.89 8.98 -8.40
N GLU A 64 17.97 9.70 -8.15
CA GLU A 64 18.09 11.13 -8.53
C GLU A 64 17.95 11.36 -10.04
N ASN A 65 18.36 10.39 -10.85
CA ASN A 65 18.31 10.43 -12.32
C ASN A 65 17.05 9.78 -12.89
N TYR A 66 16.03 9.47 -12.06
CA TYR A 66 14.77 8.90 -12.52
C TYR A 66 13.97 9.97 -13.26
N THR A 67 13.83 9.81 -14.57
CA THR A 67 13.15 10.74 -15.46
C THR A 67 12.03 10.05 -16.22
N PHE A 68 10.95 10.78 -16.47
CA PHE A 68 9.77 10.28 -17.16
C PHE A 68 8.97 11.44 -17.76
N ASP A 69 8.19 11.12 -18.78
CA ASP A 69 7.23 12.07 -19.36
C ASP A 69 5.91 12.01 -18.57
N THR A 70 5.25 13.16 -18.43
CA THR A 70 3.97 13.29 -17.75
C THR A 70 2.85 13.73 -18.67
N ALA A 71 1.64 13.28 -18.36
CA ALA A 71 0.40 13.76 -18.99
C ALA A 71 -0.63 14.17 -17.93
N GLU A 72 -1.53 15.09 -18.30
CA GLU A 72 -2.60 15.56 -17.42
C GLU A 72 -3.83 14.66 -17.51
N CYS A 73 -4.29 14.13 -16.36
CA CYS A 73 -5.47 13.28 -16.24
C CYS A 73 -6.27 13.52 -14.94
N GLY A 74 -5.84 14.47 -14.13
CA GLY A 74 -6.51 14.80 -12.87
C GLY A 74 -7.86 15.48 -13.07
N SER A 75 -8.73 15.37 -12.06
CA SER A 75 -9.99 16.09 -12.01
C SER A 75 -9.75 17.61 -12.01
N LYS A 76 -10.80 18.39 -12.28
CA LYS A 76 -10.71 19.86 -12.23
C LYS A 76 -10.30 20.40 -10.86
N THR A 77 -10.62 19.67 -9.80
CA THR A 77 -10.30 20.03 -8.42
C THR A 77 -8.99 19.43 -7.93
N ALA A 78 -8.31 18.62 -8.73
CA ALA A 78 -7.05 17.99 -8.35
C ALA A 78 -5.97 19.03 -8.06
N VAL A 79 -5.20 18.76 -7.01
CA VAL A 79 -4.05 19.58 -6.61
C VAL A 79 -2.87 19.32 -7.55
N ASN A 80 -2.62 18.03 -7.86
CA ASN A 80 -1.58 17.59 -8.79
C ASN A 80 -2.24 16.73 -9.87
N LYS A 81 -2.26 17.22 -11.13
CA LYS A 81 -3.10 16.68 -12.19
C LYS A 81 -2.40 15.73 -13.13
N THR A 82 -1.13 15.47 -12.92
CA THR A 82 -0.30 14.68 -13.85
C THR A 82 0.10 13.34 -13.25
N LEU A 83 0.30 12.36 -14.11
CA LEU A 83 0.99 11.11 -13.84
C LEU A 83 2.06 10.89 -14.92
N GLN A 84 2.88 9.85 -14.78
CA GLN A 84 3.61 9.35 -15.96
C GLN A 84 2.62 9.09 -17.09
N THR A 85 3.00 9.41 -18.32
CA THR A 85 2.12 9.29 -19.48
C THR A 85 1.47 7.90 -19.60
N VAL A 86 2.21 6.83 -19.31
CA VAL A 86 1.68 5.46 -19.35
C VAL A 86 0.61 5.23 -18.28
N ALA A 87 0.85 5.68 -17.06
CA ALA A 87 -0.11 5.58 -15.94
C ALA A 87 -1.34 6.47 -16.17
N CYS A 88 -1.13 7.68 -16.73
CA CYS A 88 -2.20 8.60 -17.09
C CYS A 88 -3.15 7.98 -18.11
N ASN A 89 -2.62 7.42 -19.20
CA ASN A 89 -3.42 6.76 -20.23
C ASN A 89 -4.24 5.58 -19.65
N ALA A 90 -3.61 4.75 -18.82
CA ALA A 90 -4.28 3.65 -18.14
C ALA A 90 -5.39 4.15 -17.20
N PHE A 91 -5.14 5.24 -16.46
CA PHE A 91 -6.14 5.84 -15.60
C PHE A 91 -7.34 6.41 -16.36
N LEU A 92 -7.13 7.03 -17.52
CA LEU A 92 -8.22 7.54 -18.36
C LEU A 92 -9.10 6.39 -18.89
N GLU A 93 -8.53 5.25 -19.28
CA GLU A 93 -9.30 4.07 -19.67
C GLU A 93 -10.05 3.45 -18.48
N LEU A 94 -9.43 3.39 -17.29
CA LEU A 94 -10.09 3.00 -16.05
C LEU A 94 -11.31 3.89 -15.76
N GLN A 95 -11.13 5.21 -15.82
CA GLN A 95 -12.21 6.19 -15.61
C GLN A 95 -13.37 6.00 -16.58
N LYS A 96 -13.07 5.77 -17.85
CA LYS A 96 -14.05 5.51 -18.90
C LYS A 96 -14.84 4.22 -18.65
N ALA A 97 -14.16 3.16 -18.21
CA ALA A 97 -14.82 1.90 -17.87
C ALA A 97 -15.73 2.03 -16.65
N ALA A 98 -15.25 2.69 -15.58
CA ALA A 98 -16.07 2.97 -14.40
C ALA A 98 -17.32 3.79 -14.74
N ALA A 99 -17.16 4.83 -15.59
CA ALA A 99 -18.28 5.66 -16.04
C ALA A 99 -19.32 4.87 -16.86
N ALA A 100 -18.91 3.87 -17.63
CA ALA A 100 -19.82 2.98 -18.38
C ALA A 100 -20.71 2.15 -17.43
N GLU A 101 -20.27 1.93 -16.20
CA GLU A 101 -21.02 1.29 -15.12
C GLU A 101 -21.67 2.29 -14.13
N ASN A 102 -21.76 3.57 -14.50
CA ASN A 102 -22.28 4.66 -13.69
C ASN A 102 -21.50 4.90 -12.39
N VAL A 103 -20.22 4.54 -12.36
CA VAL A 103 -19.31 4.82 -11.25
C VAL A 103 -18.38 5.96 -11.65
N THR A 104 -18.27 6.97 -10.77
CA THR A 104 -17.40 8.12 -11.00
C THR A 104 -16.15 8.00 -10.13
N VAL A 105 -14.99 7.95 -10.77
CA VAL A 105 -13.68 7.95 -10.11
C VAL A 105 -12.95 9.24 -10.49
N TRP A 106 -12.46 9.98 -9.49
CA TRP A 106 -11.65 11.18 -9.68
C TRP A 106 -10.21 10.95 -9.18
N MET A 107 -9.22 11.48 -9.88
CA MET A 107 -7.88 11.62 -9.35
C MET A 107 -7.74 13.02 -8.74
N GLN A 108 -7.39 13.09 -7.46
CA GLN A 108 -7.19 14.33 -6.72
C GLN A 108 -5.73 14.73 -6.58
N SER A 109 -4.81 13.75 -6.56
CA SER A 109 -3.39 14.00 -6.46
C SER A 109 -2.62 12.92 -7.22
N GLY A 110 -1.80 13.34 -8.16
CA GLY A 110 -0.89 12.49 -8.93
C GLY A 110 0.57 12.79 -8.61
N TYR A 111 1.36 13.07 -9.65
CA TYR A 111 2.78 13.40 -9.52
C TYR A 111 3.01 14.59 -8.59
N ARG A 112 3.95 14.44 -7.68
CA ARG A 112 4.43 15.50 -6.78
C ARG A 112 5.94 15.67 -6.97
N SER A 113 6.40 16.88 -7.28
CA SER A 113 7.84 17.14 -7.27
C SER A 113 8.43 16.92 -5.87
N VAL A 114 9.71 16.61 -5.80
CA VAL A 114 10.41 16.44 -4.51
C VAL A 114 10.27 17.71 -3.66
N SER A 115 10.34 18.90 -4.25
CA SER A 115 10.15 20.18 -3.54
C SER A 115 8.73 20.36 -3.00
N TYR A 116 7.72 19.91 -3.74
CA TYR A 116 6.34 19.92 -3.25
C TYR A 116 6.18 18.94 -2.06
N GLN A 117 6.75 17.74 -2.17
CA GLN A 117 6.74 16.75 -1.09
C GLN A 117 7.45 17.27 0.17
N THR A 118 8.57 18.00 0.02
CA THR A 118 9.26 18.66 1.13
C THR A 118 8.31 19.57 1.90
N ASN A 119 7.59 20.44 1.20
CA ASN A 119 6.64 21.36 1.84
C ASN A 119 5.51 20.63 2.58
N LEU A 120 5.00 19.52 2.01
CA LEU A 120 3.97 18.70 2.67
C LEU A 120 4.49 18.06 3.95
N TYR A 121 5.67 17.45 3.88
CA TYR A 121 6.30 16.77 5.00
C TYR A 121 6.64 17.73 6.14
N GLU A 122 7.24 18.90 5.81
CA GLU A 122 7.53 19.94 6.78
C GLU A 122 6.26 20.50 7.44
N LYS A 123 5.21 20.74 6.66
CA LYS A 123 3.91 21.19 7.18
C LYS A 123 3.34 20.16 8.15
N LYS A 124 3.39 18.88 7.82
CA LYS A 124 2.89 17.81 8.69
C LYS A 124 3.75 17.67 9.96
N THR A 125 5.07 17.74 9.84
CA THR A 125 6.00 17.76 10.98
C THR A 125 5.72 18.93 11.91
N ASN A 126 5.56 20.14 11.36
CA ASN A 126 5.26 21.33 12.15
C ASN A 126 3.89 21.24 12.84
N TYR A 127 2.90 20.61 12.22
CA TYR A 127 1.63 20.33 12.88
C TYR A 127 1.83 19.50 14.16
N TYR A 128 2.62 18.43 14.12
CA TYR A 128 2.87 17.61 15.30
C TYR A 128 3.72 18.34 16.35
N LYS A 129 4.70 19.17 15.95
CA LYS A 129 5.43 20.04 16.89
C LYS A 129 4.50 20.99 17.65
N GLN A 130 3.50 21.56 16.97
CA GLN A 130 2.48 22.41 17.59
C GLN A 130 1.58 21.65 18.58
N GLN A 131 1.49 20.32 18.46
CA GLN A 131 0.82 19.46 19.43
C GLN A 131 1.71 19.09 20.63
N GLY A 132 2.95 19.59 20.69
CA GLY A 132 3.86 19.41 21.82
C GLY A 132 4.86 18.25 21.67
N TYR A 133 4.92 17.60 20.51
CA TYR A 133 5.92 16.57 20.24
C TYR A 133 7.29 17.20 19.95
N ASP A 134 8.36 16.51 20.38
CA ASP A 134 9.72 16.89 19.99
C ASP A 134 9.98 16.69 18.49
N ASP A 135 11.12 17.17 18.00
CA ASP A 135 11.45 17.15 16.57
C ASP A 135 11.53 15.72 15.99
N ALA A 136 12.11 14.79 16.74
CA ALA A 136 12.27 13.40 16.30
C ALA A 136 10.92 12.70 16.21
N LYS A 137 10.09 12.79 17.25
CA LYS A 137 8.76 12.19 17.28
C LYS A 137 7.80 12.84 16.29
N ALA A 138 7.87 14.14 16.10
CA ALA A 138 7.06 14.85 15.11
C ALA A 138 7.38 14.39 13.67
N LYS A 139 8.66 14.17 13.36
CA LYS A 139 9.09 13.63 12.06
C LYS A 139 8.63 12.18 11.84
N GLU A 140 8.78 11.33 12.86
CA GLU A 140 8.29 9.95 12.83
C GLU A 140 6.79 9.90 12.56
N MET A 141 5.99 10.67 13.30
CA MET A 141 4.55 10.73 13.12
C MET A 141 4.14 11.33 11.77
N ALA A 142 4.90 12.28 11.26
CA ALA A 142 4.67 12.85 9.94
C ALA A 142 4.95 11.81 8.85
N ALA A 143 6.03 11.03 8.98
CA ALA A 143 6.44 10.02 8.01
C ALA A 143 5.41 8.88 7.84
N ALA A 144 4.67 8.54 8.90
CA ALA A 144 3.60 7.54 8.84
C ALA A 144 2.39 7.96 7.97
N ILE A 145 2.29 9.25 7.60
CA ILE A 145 1.16 9.80 6.83
C ILE A 145 1.64 10.47 5.54
N VAL A 146 2.80 11.12 5.58
CA VAL A 146 3.40 11.85 4.45
C VAL A 146 4.84 11.41 4.33
N ASN A 147 5.14 10.58 3.37
CA ASN A 147 6.51 10.13 3.12
C ASN A 147 7.50 11.30 3.02
N PRO A 148 8.74 11.14 3.53
CA PRO A 148 9.80 12.13 3.34
C PRO A 148 10.07 12.43 1.86
N PRO A 149 10.67 13.59 1.53
CA PRO A 149 10.99 13.96 0.15
C PRO A 149 11.90 12.93 -0.53
N GLY A 150 11.52 12.48 -1.72
CA GLY A 150 12.23 11.43 -2.47
C GLY A 150 11.86 10.00 -2.05
N TYR A 151 11.07 9.82 -1.00
CA TYR A 151 10.60 8.52 -0.52
C TYR A 151 9.10 8.30 -0.73
N SER A 152 8.46 9.17 -1.53
CA SER A 152 7.04 9.06 -1.89
C SER A 152 6.89 8.54 -3.32
N GLU A 153 6.00 7.57 -3.52
CA GLU A 153 5.66 7.08 -4.87
C GLU A 153 5.06 8.14 -5.79
N HIS A 154 4.47 9.20 -5.23
CA HIS A 154 4.06 10.36 -6.01
C HIS A 154 5.23 11.06 -6.70
N ASN A 155 6.45 10.95 -6.16
CA ASN A 155 7.64 11.53 -6.77
C ASN A 155 8.06 10.78 -8.05
N CYS A 156 7.68 9.53 -8.21
CA CYS A 156 7.91 8.79 -9.46
C CYS A 156 6.75 8.89 -10.47
N GLY A 157 5.66 9.58 -10.13
CA GLY A 157 4.53 9.79 -11.04
C GLY A 157 3.70 8.55 -11.35
N LEU A 158 3.82 7.48 -10.53
CA LEU A 158 3.10 6.22 -10.70
C LEU A 158 1.99 6.02 -9.66
N ALA A 159 1.87 6.92 -8.68
CA ALA A 159 0.83 6.87 -7.66
C ALA A 159 -0.25 7.92 -7.90
N ALA A 160 -1.49 7.55 -7.65
CA ALA A 160 -2.67 8.39 -7.75
C ALA A 160 -3.53 8.29 -6.49
N ASP A 161 -3.82 9.43 -5.87
CA ASP A 161 -4.83 9.52 -4.81
C ASP A 161 -6.19 9.72 -5.48
N LEU A 162 -7.07 8.74 -5.33
CA LEU A 162 -8.38 8.68 -5.97
C LEU A 162 -9.49 8.95 -4.95
N ASN A 163 -10.57 9.57 -5.44
CA ASN A 163 -11.80 9.75 -4.70
C ASN A 163 -13.03 9.76 -5.65
N SER A 164 -14.18 10.17 -5.13
CA SER A 164 -15.42 10.22 -5.92
C SER A 164 -16.33 11.34 -5.44
N PRO A 165 -17.39 11.68 -6.19
CA PRO A 165 -18.43 12.61 -5.70
C PRO A 165 -19.10 12.16 -4.39
N GLU A 166 -19.13 10.84 -4.11
CA GLU A 166 -19.71 10.28 -2.89
C GLU A 166 -18.87 10.61 -1.65
N HIS A 167 -17.53 10.70 -1.83
CA HIS A 167 -16.57 11.02 -0.78
C HIS A 167 -15.38 11.74 -1.37
N THR A 168 -15.30 13.06 -1.15
CA THR A 168 -14.26 13.93 -1.73
C THR A 168 -13.00 14.02 -0.87
N GLY A 169 -13.03 13.50 0.37
CA GLY A 169 -11.88 13.41 1.26
C GLY A 169 -10.88 12.34 0.81
N LEU A 170 -9.63 12.49 1.25
CA LEU A 170 -8.60 11.46 1.19
C LEU A 170 -8.43 10.90 2.61
N ASP A 171 -9.38 10.08 3.00
CA ASP A 171 -9.45 9.41 4.30
C ASP A 171 -10.17 8.05 4.16
N GLU A 172 -10.23 7.28 5.23
CA GLU A 172 -10.80 5.93 5.23
C GLU A 172 -12.27 5.88 4.79
N GLY A 173 -13.00 6.99 4.87
CA GLY A 173 -14.40 7.06 4.42
C GLY A 173 -14.58 6.71 2.94
N PHE A 174 -13.55 6.85 2.11
CA PHE A 174 -13.58 6.46 0.70
C PHE A 174 -13.87 4.97 0.51
N GLU A 175 -13.46 4.09 1.43
CA GLU A 175 -13.74 2.65 1.35
C GLU A 175 -15.24 2.30 1.26
N ASN A 176 -16.11 3.19 1.74
CA ASN A 176 -17.55 2.97 1.76
C ASN A 176 -18.26 3.36 0.45
N THR A 177 -17.53 3.88 -0.53
CA THR A 177 -18.06 4.36 -1.81
C THR A 177 -18.25 3.24 -2.84
N ALA A 178 -19.12 3.47 -3.83
CA ALA A 178 -19.23 2.61 -5.00
C ALA A 178 -17.93 2.61 -5.82
N ALA A 179 -17.25 3.76 -5.86
CA ALA A 179 -15.98 3.92 -6.55
C ALA A 179 -14.89 3.00 -5.99
N PHE A 180 -14.72 2.95 -4.67
CA PHE A 180 -13.72 2.06 -4.06
C PHE A 180 -14.04 0.59 -4.33
N ARG A 181 -15.31 0.17 -4.17
CA ARG A 181 -15.71 -1.22 -4.46
C ARG A 181 -15.45 -1.60 -5.91
N TRP A 182 -15.71 -0.70 -6.84
CA TRP A 182 -15.42 -0.90 -8.26
C TRP A 182 -13.92 -1.01 -8.51
N LEU A 183 -13.12 -0.13 -7.93
CA LEU A 183 -11.66 -0.17 -8.04
C LEU A 183 -11.08 -1.50 -7.52
N CYS A 184 -11.53 -1.99 -6.38
CA CYS A 184 -11.09 -3.29 -5.85
C CYS A 184 -11.35 -4.47 -6.81
N GLN A 185 -12.38 -4.38 -7.65
CA GLN A 185 -12.75 -5.42 -8.61
C GLN A 185 -12.07 -5.28 -9.96
N HIS A 186 -11.73 -4.06 -10.37
CA HIS A 186 -11.38 -3.76 -11.77
C HIS A 186 -10.01 -3.08 -11.96
N ALA A 187 -9.46 -2.38 -10.97
CA ALA A 187 -8.26 -1.57 -11.14
C ALA A 187 -7.06 -2.36 -11.65
N VAL A 188 -6.93 -3.63 -11.27
CA VAL A 188 -5.88 -4.56 -11.72
C VAL A 188 -5.87 -4.72 -13.23
N GLN A 189 -7.04 -4.73 -13.89
CA GLN A 189 -7.17 -4.83 -15.34
C GLN A 189 -6.59 -3.63 -16.08
N TYR A 190 -6.42 -2.52 -15.36
CA TYR A 190 -5.82 -1.27 -15.85
C TYR A 190 -4.42 -1.03 -15.28
N GLY A 191 -3.82 -2.02 -14.62
CA GLY A 191 -2.47 -1.97 -14.11
C GLY A 191 -2.29 -1.26 -12.77
N PHE A 192 -3.38 -1.02 -12.03
CA PHE A 192 -3.33 -0.38 -10.71
C PHE A 192 -3.57 -1.40 -9.59
N ILE A 193 -2.81 -1.24 -8.50
CA ILE A 193 -2.98 -2.00 -7.25
C ILE A 193 -3.34 -1.06 -6.10
N LEU A 194 -4.12 -1.55 -5.13
CA LEU A 194 -4.28 -0.89 -3.84
C LEU A 194 -2.96 -0.98 -3.07
N ARG A 195 -2.32 0.16 -2.86
CA ARG A 195 -0.91 0.18 -2.43
C ARG A 195 -0.71 -0.07 -0.94
N TYR A 196 -1.60 0.43 -0.11
CA TYR A 196 -1.51 0.38 1.34
C TYR A 196 -2.77 -0.24 1.96
N PRO A 197 -2.96 -1.58 1.81
CA PRO A 197 -4.09 -2.28 2.41
C PRO A 197 -3.90 -2.43 3.93
N LYS A 198 -5.00 -2.62 4.67
CA LYS A 198 -5.01 -2.70 6.15
C LYS A 198 -4.08 -3.79 6.70
N GLU A 199 -3.99 -4.90 6.01
CA GLU A 199 -3.22 -6.07 6.44
C GLU A 199 -1.71 -5.86 6.29
N ALA A 200 -1.29 -4.84 5.54
CA ALA A 200 0.12 -4.59 5.22
C ALA A 200 0.73 -3.41 5.98
N GLU A 201 0.02 -2.73 6.87
CA GLU A 201 0.52 -1.55 7.60
C GLU A 201 1.86 -1.81 8.31
N ALA A 202 2.04 -3.00 8.89
CA ALA A 202 3.28 -3.38 9.57
C ALA A 202 4.48 -3.58 8.62
N VAL A 203 4.23 -3.86 7.34
CA VAL A 203 5.25 -4.06 6.32
C VAL A 203 5.54 -2.77 5.56
N THR A 204 4.50 -2.04 5.19
CA THR A 204 4.60 -0.81 4.41
C THR A 204 5.00 0.40 5.26
N GLU A 205 4.82 0.32 6.59
CA GLU A 205 4.98 1.40 7.56
C GLU A 205 4.08 2.62 7.28
N ILE A 206 3.05 2.43 6.44
CA ILE A 206 2.01 3.40 6.11
C ILE A 206 0.66 2.88 6.62
N THR A 207 -0.12 3.75 7.23
CA THR A 207 -1.50 3.46 7.63
C THR A 207 -2.35 3.17 6.40
N TYR A 208 -3.45 2.44 6.59
CA TYR A 208 -4.38 2.12 5.51
C TYR A 208 -4.82 3.34 4.70
N GLU A 209 -4.66 3.27 3.38
CA GLU A 209 -5.00 4.35 2.46
C GLU A 209 -5.86 3.83 1.30
N PRO A 210 -7.20 3.75 1.44
CA PRO A 210 -8.09 3.28 0.36
C PRO A 210 -8.06 4.16 -0.89
N TRP A 211 -7.59 5.39 -0.77
CA TRP A 211 -7.47 6.34 -1.87
C TRP A 211 -6.19 6.18 -2.69
N HIS A 212 -5.12 5.54 -2.15
CA HIS A 212 -3.80 5.50 -2.77
C HIS A 212 -3.63 4.26 -3.67
N TRP A 213 -3.59 4.50 -4.97
CA TRP A 213 -3.48 3.46 -5.99
C TRP A 213 -2.17 3.61 -6.77
N ARG A 214 -1.44 2.49 -6.91
CA ARG A 214 -0.16 2.45 -7.58
C ARG A 214 -0.27 1.76 -8.93
N TYR A 215 0.20 2.44 -10.00
CA TYR A 215 0.37 1.85 -11.31
C TYR A 215 1.66 1.04 -11.39
N VAL A 216 1.56 -0.21 -11.83
CA VAL A 216 2.67 -1.15 -12.00
C VAL A 216 2.63 -1.84 -13.39
N GLY A 217 1.68 -1.47 -14.25
CA GLY A 217 1.40 -2.15 -15.51
C GLY A 217 0.46 -3.35 -15.35
N VAL A 218 -0.28 -3.68 -16.40
CA VAL A 218 -1.37 -4.68 -16.34
C VAL A 218 -0.87 -6.06 -15.95
N GLU A 219 0.22 -6.53 -16.56
CA GLU A 219 0.77 -7.86 -16.29
C GLU A 219 1.30 -7.98 -14.86
N ASN A 220 2.03 -6.96 -14.39
CA ASN A 220 2.55 -6.92 -13.02
C ASN A 220 1.42 -6.82 -12.00
N ALA A 221 0.41 -5.97 -12.25
CA ALA A 221 -0.75 -5.84 -11.36
C ALA A 221 -1.50 -7.18 -11.21
N ALA A 222 -1.69 -7.91 -12.29
CA ALA A 222 -2.34 -9.23 -12.27
C ALA A 222 -1.54 -10.24 -11.42
N LYS A 223 -0.22 -10.27 -11.57
CA LYS A 223 0.66 -11.17 -10.81
C LYS A 223 0.71 -10.81 -9.32
N ILE A 224 0.84 -9.52 -9.00
CA ILE A 224 0.83 -9.02 -7.61
C ILE A 224 -0.51 -9.37 -6.94
N ASN A 225 -1.62 -9.07 -7.60
CA ASN A 225 -2.95 -9.37 -7.06
C ASN A 225 -3.17 -10.87 -6.85
N ALA A 226 -2.72 -11.72 -7.79
CA ALA A 226 -2.83 -13.17 -7.69
C ALA A 226 -1.99 -13.75 -6.54
N SER A 227 -0.87 -13.12 -6.19
CA SER A 227 -0.01 -13.56 -5.08
C SER A 227 -0.58 -13.28 -3.70
N GLY A 228 -1.49 -12.30 -3.57
CA GLY A 228 -2.01 -11.82 -2.30
C GLY A 228 -0.99 -11.07 -1.44
N LEU A 229 0.22 -10.80 -1.96
CA LEU A 229 1.28 -10.07 -1.26
C LEU A 229 1.10 -8.55 -1.41
N CYS A 230 1.53 -7.79 -0.41
CA CYS A 230 1.74 -6.36 -0.59
C CYS A 230 2.95 -6.10 -1.51
N PHE A 231 3.10 -4.87 -1.98
CA PHE A 231 4.14 -4.57 -2.98
C PHE A 231 5.55 -4.78 -2.46
N GLU A 232 5.84 -4.45 -1.20
CA GLU A 232 7.12 -4.70 -0.54
C GLU A 232 7.47 -6.20 -0.51
N ASP A 233 6.54 -7.02 -0.02
CA ASP A 233 6.75 -8.47 0.06
C ASP A 233 6.88 -9.10 -1.32
N TYR A 234 6.14 -8.60 -2.31
CA TYR A 234 6.24 -9.05 -3.68
C TYR A 234 7.63 -8.76 -4.28
N ILE A 235 8.13 -7.52 -4.11
CA ILE A 235 9.49 -7.14 -4.54
C ILE A 235 10.56 -7.97 -3.81
N ALA A 236 10.42 -8.19 -2.50
CA ALA A 236 11.34 -9.03 -1.74
C ALA A 236 11.35 -10.48 -2.25
N ALA A 237 10.18 -11.04 -2.58
CA ALA A 237 10.09 -12.37 -3.17
C ALA A 237 10.76 -12.43 -4.55
N LEU A 238 10.55 -11.42 -5.42
CA LEU A 238 11.24 -11.34 -6.71
C LEU A 238 12.77 -11.27 -6.55
N GLN A 239 13.26 -10.50 -5.57
CA GLN A 239 14.70 -10.40 -5.30
C GLN A 239 15.29 -11.74 -4.85
N GLN A 240 14.56 -12.48 -4.02
CA GLN A 240 14.97 -13.80 -3.57
C GLN A 240 15.02 -14.80 -4.72
N ILE A 241 14.01 -14.81 -5.61
CA ILE A 241 13.96 -15.70 -6.79
C ILE A 241 15.06 -15.34 -7.81
N ALA A 242 15.34 -14.06 -7.94
CA ALA A 242 16.36 -13.57 -8.89
C ALA A 242 17.79 -13.95 -8.48
N GLY A 243 18.10 -14.15 -7.21
CA GLY A 243 19.40 -14.59 -6.67
C GLY A 243 20.40 -13.47 -6.50
#